data_ce5c49d455d5b4167142ac882cc3ee0f
#
_entry.id   ce5c49d455d5b4167142ac882cc3ee0f
#
_cell.length_a   1.000
_cell.length_b   1.000
_cell.length_c   1.000
_cell.angle_alpha   90.00
_cell.angle_beta   90.00
_cell.angle_gamma   90.00
#
_symmetry.space_group_name_H-M   'P 1'
#
loop_
_entity.id
_entity.type
_entity.pdbx_description
1 polymer ?
#
loop_
_entity_poly.entity_id
_entity_poly.type
_entity_poly.pdbx_seq_one_letter_code
_entity_poly.pdbx_strand_id
1 'polypeptide(L)'
;MAHNIPGLSAPISNDNIEQVYCDVLLGDTSETFMSPLGGAQPVFPDDAGEQVQVVSANAADIGTIRVTGLDTNFKYVEEDLALNGITPVVTTKLFTRVNNLTWLETSALQGQVLVQKIGGSVNYRSISVDAQLSEDGVYTVPADRLWQVPQLYAAIIRDSNQQSTGIINVYYRPVGSYFLRPFRFAVSMRGNSSADYINTYPSELKGPADFYLTAQASDAGTEVVARLTIKMRTK
;
A
#
# COMPACT_ATOMS: atom_id res chain seq x y z
N MET A 1 -11.51 13.98 8.87
CA MET A 1 -11.35 15.41 8.54
C MET A 1 -10.34 15.51 7.41
N ALA A 2 -10.74 16.00 6.23
CA ALA A 2 -9.81 16.18 5.12
C ALA A 2 -8.80 17.29 5.47
N HIS A 3 -7.54 16.95 5.61
CA HIS A 3 -6.48 17.95 5.75
C HIS A 3 -6.26 18.63 4.39
N ASN A 4 -6.68 19.88 4.31
CA ASN A 4 -6.37 20.76 3.20
C ASN A 4 -4.87 21.10 3.27
N ILE A 5 -4.08 20.59 2.35
CA ILE A 5 -2.65 20.95 2.23
C ILE A 5 -2.57 22.27 1.45
N PRO A 6 -2.11 23.38 2.07
CA PRO A 6 -1.95 24.65 1.35
C PRO A 6 -0.85 24.53 0.31
N GLY A 7 -1.14 24.85 -0.94
CA GLY A 7 -0.15 24.94 -2.02
C GLY A 7 -0.39 24.06 -3.23
N LEU A 8 -1.42 23.21 -3.23
CA LEU A 8 -1.87 22.55 -4.45
C LEU A 8 -2.79 23.49 -5.22
N SER A 9 -2.36 23.93 -6.39
CA SER A 9 -3.19 24.61 -7.37
C SER A 9 -4.49 23.84 -7.61
N ALA A 10 -5.59 24.56 -7.85
CA ALA A 10 -6.96 24.09 -8.01
C ALA A 10 -7.07 22.72 -8.73
N PRO A 11 -8.02 21.86 -8.33
CA PRO A 11 -8.16 20.52 -8.87
C PRO A 11 -8.41 20.61 -10.38
N ILE A 12 -7.48 20.05 -11.15
CA ILE A 12 -7.76 19.71 -12.55
C ILE A 12 -8.77 18.58 -12.47
N SER A 13 -9.96 18.79 -13.01
CA SER A 13 -11.21 18.06 -12.79
C SER A 13 -11.21 16.56 -13.15
N ASN A 14 -10.07 15.93 -13.47
CA ASN A 14 -9.95 14.52 -13.87
C ASN A 14 -8.74 13.80 -13.23
N ASP A 15 -8.07 14.41 -12.24
CA ASP A 15 -6.92 13.80 -11.59
C ASP A 15 -7.36 13.09 -10.31
N ASN A 16 -7.08 11.80 -10.20
CA ASN A 16 -7.19 11.05 -8.96
C ASN A 16 -5.85 11.12 -8.23
N ILE A 17 -5.91 11.40 -6.94
CA ILE A 17 -4.76 11.33 -6.04
C ILE A 17 -4.95 10.13 -5.14
N GLU A 18 -4.00 9.20 -5.21
CA GLU A 18 -3.93 8.06 -4.31
C GLU A 18 -2.77 8.26 -3.34
N GLN A 19 -3.00 7.87 -2.10
CA GLN A 19 -1.98 7.87 -1.07
C GLN A 19 -1.73 6.43 -0.63
N VAL A 20 -0.51 5.98 -0.81
CA VAL A 20 -0.01 4.71 -0.30
C VAL A 20 0.64 5.01 1.04
N TYR A 21 0.02 4.55 2.11
CA TYR A 21 0.51 4.70 3.47
C TYR A 21 0.98 3.36 3.98
N CYS A 22 2.12 3.35 4.65
CA CYS A 22 2.62 2.15 5.32
C CYS A 22 3.52 2.51 6.49
N ASP A 23 3.49 1.66 7.50
CA ASP A 23 4.49 1.65 8.55
C ASP A 23 5.09 0.24 8.69
N VAL A 24 6.28 0.16 9.24
CA VAL A 24 6.95 -1.10 9.52
C VAL A 24 7.91 -0.96 10.69
N LEU A 25 7.83 -1.91 11.61
CA LEU A 25 8.85 -2.12 12.63
C LEU A 25 9.92 -3.06 12.05
N LEU A 26 11.12 -2.52 11.86
CA LEU A 26 12.23 -3.27 11.28
C LEU A 26 12.83 -4.23 12.32
N GLY A 27 12.78 -5.51 12.02
CA GLY A 27 13.32 -6.58 12.88
C GLY A 27 14.84 -6.71 12.81
N ASP A 28 15.44 -6.23 11.71
CA ASP A 28 16.88 -6.24 11.45
C ASP A 28 17.31 -5.01 10.62
N THR A 29 18.57 -4.99 10.21
CA THR A 29 19.15 -3.89 9.41
C THR A 29 19.08 -4.11 7.90
N SER A 30 18.43 -5.16 7.45
CA SER A 30 18.28 -5.47 6.02
C SER A 30 17.22 -4.58 5.38
N GLU A 31 17.37 -4.29 4.09
CA GLU A 31 16.30 -3.66 3.32
C GLU A 31 15.12 -4.63 3.19
N THR A 32 13.93 -4.17 3.58
CA THR A 32 12.71 -4.97 3.61
C THR A 32 11.54 -4.24 2.95
N PHE A 33 10.62 -4.97 2.36
CA PHE A 33 9.38 -4.39 1.84
C PHE A 33 8.50 -3.91 3.00
N MET A 34 7.94 -2.72 2.86
CA MET A 34 7.05 -2.15 3.87
C MET A 34 5.67 -2.81 3.75
N SER A 35 5.44 -3.85 4.53
CA SER A 35 4.17 -4.58 4.55
C SER A 35 3.95 -5.21 5.93
N PRO A 36 2.73 -5.10 6.48
CA PRO A 36 2.36 -5.75 7.74
C PRO A 36 2.32 -7.29 7.63
N LEU A 37 2.46 -7.84 6.42
CA LEU A 37 2.58 -9.29 6.18
C LEU A 37 4.02 -9.81 6.34
N GLY A 38 4.97 -8.95 6.77
CA GLY A 38 6.33 -9.31 7.11
C GLY A 38 7.32 -9.16 5.95
N GLY A 39 7.91 -8.09 5.72
CA GLY A 39 9.11 -7.71 4.95
C GLY A 39 9.46 -8.43 3.62
N ALA A 40 8.76 -9.50 3.27
CA ALA A 40 8.93 -10.20 2.00
C ALA A 40 8.32 -9.40 0.84
N GLN A 41 8.81 -9.65 -0.38
CA GLN A 41 8.22 -9.03 -1.57
C GLN A 41 6.72 -9.36 -1.65
N PRO A 42 5.85 -8.33 -1.80
CA PRO A 42 4.42 -8.53 -1.92
C PRO A 42 4.06 -9.45 -3.10
N VAL A 43 3.13 -10.37 -2.84
CA VAL A 43 2.60 -11.29 -3.84
C VAL A 43 1.28 -10.73 -4.36
N PHE A 44 0.95 -11.04 -5.60
CA PHE A 44 -0.28 -10.64 -6.25
C PHE A 44 -1.11 -11.86 -6.67
N PRO A 45 -2.42 -11.70 -6.85
CA PRO A 45 -3.23 -12.64 -7.59
C PRO A 45 -2.66 -12.91 -8.99
N ASP A 46 -3.08 -14.03 -9.59
CA ASP A 46 -2.65 -14.39 -10.95
C ASP A 46 -3.01 -13.28 -11.97
N ASP A 47 -2.13 -13.03 -12.95
CA ASP A 47 -2.37 -12.03 -13.99
C ASP A 47 -3.58 -12.38 -14.88
N ALA A 48 -4.03 -13.66 -14.91
CA ALA A 48 -5.30 -14.06 -15.52
C ALA A 48 -6.52 -13.65 -14.69
N GLY A 49 -6.31 -13.19 -13.47
CA GLY A 49 -7.33 -12.81 -12.49
C GLY A 49 -7.87 -14.02 -11.73
N GLU A 50 -8.01 -13.85 -10.44
CA GLU A 50 -8.64 -14.85 -9.56
C GLU A 50 -9.59 -14.17 -8.57
N GLN A 51 -10.57 -14.93 -8.09
CA GLN A 51 -11.34 -14.54 -6.93
C GLN A 51 -10.44 -14.62 -5.69
N VAL A 52 -10.62 -13.69 -4.78
CA VAL A 52 -9.91 -13.68 -3.51
C VAL A 52 -10.90 -13.91 -2.36
N GLN A 53 -10.40 -14.39 -1.23
CA GLN A 53 -11.21 -14.49 -0.02
C GLN A 53 -10.74 -13.48 1.02
N VAL A 54 -11.68 -13.00 1.83
CA VAL A 54 -11.42 -12.10 2.95
C VAL A 54 -11.83 -12.79 4.25
N VAL A 55 -10.99 -12.70 5.26
CA VAL A 55 -11.21 -13.33 6.56
C VAL A 55 -10.60 -12.51 7.68
N SER A 56 -11.27 -12.42 8.83
CA SER A 56 -10.70 -11.86 10.06
C SER A 56 -10.11 -12.94 10.95
N ALA A 57 -9.15 -12.58 11.77
CA ALA A 57 -8.65 -13.40 12.86
C ALA A 57 -9.59 -13.42 14.07
N ASN A 58 -10.63 -12.57 14.13
CA ASN A 58 -11.58 -12.47 15.23
C ASN A 58 -13.03 -12.71 14.76
N ALA A 59 -13.74 -13.60 15.43
CA ALA A 59 -15.13 -13.94 15.11
C ALA A 59 -16.12 -12.77 15.29
N ALA A 60 -15.76 -11.76 16.10
CA ALA A 60 -16.62 -10.60 16.34
C ALA A 60 -16.56 -9.54 15.23
N ASP A 61 -15.62 -9.63 14.29
CA ASP A 61 -15.50 -8.69 13.18
C ASP A 61 -16.57 -8.99 12.12
N ILE A 62 -17.71 -8.36 12.29
CA ILE A 62 -18.88 -8.47 11.39
C ILE A 62 -19.19 -7.06 10.87
N GLY A 63 -19.26 -6.90 9.56
CA GLY A 63 -19.51 -5.62 8.91
C GLY A 63 -19.09 -5.62 7.46
N THR A 64 -18.93 -4.45 6.88
CA THR A 64 -18.61 -4.30 5.47
C THR A 64 -17.14 -3.97 5.26
N ILE A 65 -16.47 -4.76 4.44
CA ILE A 65 -15.11 -4.49 3.99
C ILE A 65 -15.09 -4.29 2.48
N ARG A 66 -14.42 -3.24 2.04
CA ARG A 66 -14.18 -2.96 0.62
C ARG A 66 -12.82 -3.47 0.20
N VAL A 67 -12.80 -4.26 -0.85
CA VAL A 67 -11.60 -4.68 -1.57
C VAL A 67 -11.48 -3.84 -2.82
N THR A 68 -10.37 -3.12 -2.98
CA THR A 68 -10.09 -2.36 -4.21
C THR A 68 -8.84 -2.89 -4.89
N GLY A 69 -8.84 -2.85 -6.22
CA GLY A 69 -7.73 -3.39 -6.98
C GLY A 69 -7.91 -3.22 -8.49
N LEU A 70 -7.36 -4.16 -9.24
CA LEU A 70 -7.42 -4.17 -10.69
C LEU A 70 -8.00 -5.49 -11.21
N ASP A 71 -8.82 -5.39 -12.25
CA ASP A 71 -9.39 -6.53 -12.98
C ASP A 71 -8.39 -7.16 -13.96
N THR A 72 -8.86 -8.12 -14.76
CA THR A 72 -8.07 -8.83 -15.79
C THR A 72 -7.56 -7.93 -16.92
N ASN A 73 -8.06 -6.72 -17.05
CA ASN A 73 -7.60 -5.70 -17.98
C ASN A 73 -6.73 -4.63 -17.30
N PHE A 74 -6.35 -4.87 -16.05
CA PHE A 74 -5.67 -3.89 -15.20
C PHE A 74 -6.42 -2.57 -15.08
N LYS A 75 -7.75 -2.61 -15.07
CA LYS A 75 -8.62 -1.47 -14.79
C LYS A 75 -9.11 -1.55 -13.35
N TYR A 76 -9.39 -0.37 -12.78
CA TYR A 76 -9.89 -0.26 -11.41
C TYR A 76 -11.16 -1.08 -11.21
N VAL A 77 -11.19 -1.83 -10.14
CA VAL A 77 -12.32 -2.63 -9.68
C VAL A 77 -12.42 -2.55 -8.16
N GLU A 78 -13.63 -2.54 -7.65
CA GLU A 78 -13.91 -2.61 -6.21
C GLU A 78 -15.07 -3.54 -5.93
N GLU A 79 -15.10 -4.12 -4.73
CA GLU A 79 -16.19 -4.97 -4.25
C GLU A 79 -16.34 -4.82 -2.74
N ASP A 80 -17.59 -4.61 -2.30
CA ASP A 80 -17.96 -4.59 -0.90
C ASP A 80 -18.41 -5.98 -0.48
N LEU A 81 -17.81 -6.50 0.59
CA LEU A 81 -18.08 -7.83 1.13
C LEU A 81 -18.61 -7.72 2.56
N ALA A 82 -19.61 -8.52 2.87
CA ALA A 82 -20.06 -8.70 4.26
C ALA A 82 -19.07 -9.63 4.98
N LEU A 83 -18.13 -9.05 5.73
CA LEU A 83 -17.17 -9.80 6.54
C LEU A 83 -17.91 -10.59 7.61
N ASN A 84 -17.55 -11.86 7.80
CA ASN A 84 -18.20 -12.79 8.72
C ASN A 84 -17.18 -13.41 9.67
N GLY A 85 -16.44 -12.56 10.38
CA GLY A 85 -15.43 -12.95 11.35
C GLY A 85 -14.39 -13.91 10.76
N ILE A 86 -14.23 -15.06 11.41
CA ILE A 86 -13.28 -16.12 11.02
C ILE A 86 -13.76 -16.98 9.84
N THR A 87 -14.96 -16.73 9.31
CA THR A 87 -15.48 -17.46 8.14
C THR A 87 -15.08 -16.72 6.87
N PRO A 88 -14.28 -17.31 5.98
CA PRO A 88 -13.89 -16.65 4.74
C PRO A 88 -15.08 -16.29 3.85
N VAL A 89 -15.05 -15.09 3.30
CA VAL A 89 -16.01 -14.59 2.31
C VAL A 89 -15.29 -14.37 0.99
N VAL A 90 -15.79 -14.93 -0.10
CA VAL A 90 -15.16 -14.91 -1.41
C VAL A 90 -15.74 -13.78 -2.26
N THR A 91 -14.89 -13.06 -3.02
CA THR A 91 -15.31 -12.08 -3.99
C THR A 91 -16.04 -12.71 -5.17
N THR A 92 -16.95 -11.97 -5.79
CA THR A 92 -17.55 -12.36 -7.06
C THR A 92 -16.73 -11.89 -8.25
N LYS A 93 -16.00 -10.80 -8.08
CA LYS A 93 -15.11 -10.21 -9.10
C LYS A 93 -13.75 -10.89 -9.09
N LEU A 94 -13.08 -10.83 -10.24
CA LEU A 94 -11.70 -11.30 -10.41
C LEU A 94 -10.74 -10.13 -10.20
N PHE A 95 -9.66 -10.40 -9.47
CA PHE A 95 -8.58 -9.46 -9.20
C PHE A 95 -7.26 -9.99 -9.75
N THR A 96 -6.51 -9.14 -10.43
CA THR A 96 -5.09 -9.36 -10.77
C THR A 96 -4.18 -8.64 -9.77
N ARG A 97 -4.71 -7.60 -9.14
CA ARG A 97 -4.05 -6.82 -8.07
C ARG A 97 -5.07 -6.48 -7.00
N VAL A 98 -4.66 -6.58 -5.76
CA VAL A 98 -5.38 -5.98 -4.64
C VAL A 98 -4.55 -4.77 -4.19
N ASN A 99 -5.11 -3.58 -4.33
CA ASN A 99 -4.42 -2.33 -3.99
C ASN A 99 -4.67 -1.89 -2.56
N ASN A 100 -5.91 -2.05 -2.09
CA ASN A 100 -6.29 -1.60 -0.76
C ASN A 100 -7.47 -2.40 -0.20
N LEU A 101 -7.53 -2.41 1.12
CA LEU A 101 -8.68 -2.84 1.91
C LEU A 101 -9.17 -1.66 2.74
N THR A 102 -10.47 -1.50 2.83
CA THR A 102 -11.09 -0.47 3.66
C THR A 102 -12.16 -1.08 4.51
N TRP A 103 -12.03 -0.94 5.83
CA TRP A 103 -13.09 -1.24 6.77
C TRP A 103 -14.09 -0.09 6.78
N LEU A 104 -15.35 -0.33 6.43
CA LEU A 104 -16.35 0.72 6.24
C LEU A 104 -17.17 1.03 7.48
N GLU A 105 -17.00 0.25 8.55
CA GLU A 105 -17.73 0.47 9.79
C GLU A 105 -17.02 1.49 10.70
N THR A 106 -17.77 2.07 11.63
CA THR A 106 -17.23 2.99 12.64
C THR A 106 -16.60 2.27 13.83
N SER A 107 -16.90 0.99 14.03
CA SER A 107 -16.29 0.15 15.06
C SER A 107 -14.88 -0.24 14.65
N ALA A 108 -13.95 -0.30 15.59
CA ALA A 108 -12.61 -0.82 15.34
C ALA A 108 -12.63 -2.34 15.09
N LEU A 109 -11.76 -2.81 14.22
CA LEU A 109 -11.46 -4.22 14.03
C LEU A 109 -10.83 -4.79 15.31
N GLN A 110 -11.24 -6.00 15.69
CA GLN A 110 -10.75 -6.73 16.85
C GLN A 110 -9.67 -7.76 16.47
N GLY A 111 -9.58 -8.10 15.20
CA GLY A 111 -8.59 -9.01 14.63
C GLY A 111 -8.00 -8.46 13.33
N GLN A 112 -6.81 -8.96 12.98
CA GLN A 112 -6.26 -8.68 11.66
C GLN A 112 -7.18 -9.25 10.58
N VAL A 113 -7.47 -8.47 9.55
CA VAL A 113 -8.21 -8.91 8.36
C VAL A 113 -7.22 -9.18 7.24
N LEU A 114 -7.38 -10.32 6.59
CA LEU A 114 -6.53 -10.77 5.49
C LEU A 114 -7.34 -10.90 4.21
N VAL A 115 -6.76 -10.45 3.09
CA VAL A 115 -7.16 -10.89 1.75
C VAL A 115 -6.19 -11.96 1.30
N GLN A 116 -6.75 -13.08 0.88
CA GLN A 116 -5.99 -14.29 0.61
C GLN A 116 -6.42 -14.93 -0.71
N LYS A 117 -5.53 -15.76 -1.25
CA LYS A 117 -5.92 -16.79 -2.21
C LYS A 117 -6.98 -17.70 -1.60
N ILE A 118 -7.97 -18.12 -2.36
CA ILE A 118 -8.96 -19.09 -1.88
C ILE A 118 -8.24 -20.33 -1.34
N GLY A 119 -8.62 -20.73 -0.11
CA GLY A 119 -7.95 -21.79 0.64
C GLY A 119 -6.84 -21.31 1.58
N GLY A 120 -6.57 -20.00 1.65
CA GLY A 120 -5.71 -19.39 2.68
C GLY A 120 -4.21 -19.61 2.53
N SER A 121 -3.74 -20.13 1.38
CA SER A 121 -2.33 -20.47 1.19
C SER A 121 -1.40 -19.29 0.94
N VAL A 122 -1.94 -18.14 0.52
CA VAL A 122 -1.18 -16.93 0.19
C VAL A 122 -1.95 -15.71 0.69
N ASN A 123 -1.27 -14.82 1.39
CA ASN A 123 -1.82 -13.53 1.83
C ASN A 123 -1.41 -12.45 0.83
N TYR A 124 -2.38 -11.67 0.35
CA TYR A 124 -2.13 -10.58 -0.60
C TYR A 124 -2.04 -9.23 0.11
N ARG A 125 -2.98 -8.96 1.03
CA ARG A 125 -3.04 -7.71 1.80
C ARG A 125 -3.62 -7.96 3.18
N SER A 126 -3.40 -7.00 4.08
CA SER A 126 -4.01 -7.05 5.42
C SER A 126 -4.43 -5.67 5.92
N ILE A 127 -5.38 -5.68 6.84
CA ILE A 127 -5.65 -4.54 7.74
C ILE A 127 -5.26 -4.98 9.15
N SER A 128 -4.46 -4.16 9.82
CA SER A 128 -4.10 -4.38 11.23
C SER A 128 -5.28 -4.11 12.17
N VAL A 129 -5.21 -4.62 13.37
CA VAL A 129 -6.15 -4.28 14.46
C VAL A 129 -6.15 -2.76 14.65
N ASP A 130 -7.34 -2.19 14.91
CA ASP A 130 -7.55 -0.75 15.06
C ASP A 130 -7.32 0.12 13.82
N ALA A 131 -6.86 -0.43 12.70
CA ALA A 131 -6.75 0.28 11.44
C ALA A 131 -8.07 0.23 10.64
N GLN A 132 -8.29 1.22 9.78
CA GLN A 132 -9.42 1.25 8.84
C GLN A 132 -9.02 1.01 7.39
N LEU A 133 -7.71 1.06 7.11
CA LEU A 133 -7.14 0.88 5.77
C LEU A 133 -5.99 -0.11 5.85
N SER A 134 -5.72 -0.81 4.76
CA SER A 134 -4.48 -1.57 4.64
C SER A 134 -3.28 -0.62 4.58
N GLU A 135 -2.21 -0.98 5.30
CA GLU A 135 -0.99 -0.19 5.46
C GLU A 135 0.17 -0.84 4.69
N ASP A 136 -0.11 -1.29 3.48
CA ASP A 136 0.86 -1.94 2.62
C ASP A 136 1.58 -0.93 1.72
N GLY A 137 2.90 -0.95 1.71
CA GLY A 137 3.76 -0.12 0.86
C GLY A 137 3.79 -0.58 -0.59
N VAL A 138 2.66 -1.03 -1.13
CA VAL A 138 2.54 -1.46 -2.52
C VAL A 138 1.25 -0.96 -3.15
N TYR A 139 1.35 -0.52 -4.40
CA TYR A 139 0.21 -0.04 -5.16
C TYR A 139 0.43 -0.32 -6.66
N THR A 140 -0.60 -0.74 -7.36
CA THR A 140 -0.56 -0.90 -8.81
C THR A 140 -1.40 0.15 -9.51
N VAL A 141 -0.77 0.92 -10.37
CA VAL A 141 -1.44 1.93 -11.19
C VAL A 141 -2.23 1.26 -12.31
N PRO A 142 -3.50 1.65 -12.54
CA PRO A 142 -4.32 1.10 -13.63
C PRO A 142 -3.74 1.32 -15.03
N ALA A 143 -4.09 0.42 -15.96
CA ALA A 143 -3.60 0.43 -17.33
C ALA A 143 -4.05 1.65 -18.14
N ASP A 144 -5.21 2.20 -17.83
CA ASP A 144 -5.81 3.36 -18.51
C ASP A 144 -5.36 4.71 -17.92
N ARG A 145 -4.35 4.70 -17.04
CA ARG A 145 -3.86 5.91 -16.36
C ARG A 145 -2.44 6.27 -16.79
N LEU A 146 -2.21 7.58 -16.85
CA LEU A 146 -0.89 8.19 -16.74
C LEU A 146 -0.68 8.58 -15.29
N TRP A 147 0.55 8.45 -14.80
CA TRP A 147 0.82 8.67 -13.38
C TRP A 147 2.13 9.42 -13.14
N GLN A 148 2.18 10.08 -12.01
CA GLN A 148 3.33 10.83 -11.50
C GLN A 148 3.45 10.58 -10.00
N VAL A 149 4.65 10.66 -9.46
CA VAL A 149 4.91 10.67 -8.02
C VAL A 149 5.40 12.05 -7.62
N PRO A 150 4.50 12.93 -7.17
CA PRO A 150 4.89 14.28 -6.77
C PRO A 150 5.54 14.33 -5.38
N GLN A 151 5.23 13.40 -4.48
CA GLN A 151 5.68 13.50 -3.09
C GLN A 151 5.90 12.13 -2.45
N LEU A 152 6.96 12.03 -1.66
CA LEU A 152 7.20 10.98 -0.67
C LEU A 152 7.46 11.64 0.68
N TYR A 153 6.60 11.33 1.65
CA TYR A 153 6.86 11.63 3.07
C TYR A 153 7.45 10.40 3.73
N ALA A 154 8.41 10.61 4.61
CA ALA A 154 9.04 9.55 5.39
C ALA A 154 9.31 10.03 6.81
N ALA A 155 9.17 9.15 7.80
CA ALA A 155 9.49 9.44 9.20
C ALA A 155 10.02 8.21 9.91
N ILE A 156 10.92 8.42 10.87
CA ILE A 156 11.23 7.47 11.93
C ILE A 156 10.38 7.87 13.13
N ILE A 157 9.45 7.00 13.54
CA ILE A 157 8.55 7.26 14.67
C ILE A 157 9.15 6.72 15.97
N ARG A 158 9.78 5.57 15.88
CA ARG A 158 10.39 4.90 17.01
C ARG A 158 11.83 4.55 16.70
N ASP A 159 12.72 5.03 17.52
CA ASP A 159 14.17 4.76 17.41
C ASP A 159 14.68 4.19 18.73
N SER A 160 15.21 2.97 18.68
CA SER A 160 15.77 2.30 19.85
C SER A 160 16.99 3.05 20.41
N ASN A 161 17.72 3.80 19.59
CA ASN A 161 18.99 4.46 19.94
C ASN A 161 19.01 5.97 19.76
N GLN A 162 17.94 6.61 19.30
CA GLN A 162 17.87 8.04 18.95
C GLN A 162 18.96 8.52 17.94
N GLN A 163 19.70 7.60 17.34
CA GLN A 163 20.74 7.84 16.35
C GLN A 163 20.59 6.98 15.09
N SER A 164 19.60 6.10 15.05
CA SER A 164 19.34 5.26 13.88
C SER A 164 19.17 6.11 12.63
N THR A 165 19.71 5.62 11.54
CA THR A 165 19.42 6.17 10.20
C THR A 165 18.43 5.27 9.51
N GLY A 166 17.40 5.85 8.92
CA GLY A 166 16.43 5.14 8.10
C GLY A 166 16.54 5.56 6.64
N ILE A 167 16.37 4.63 5.75
CA ILE A 167 16.28 4.87 4.31
C ILE A 167 14.99 4.26 3.82
N ILE A 168 14.20 5.05 3.07
CA ILE A 168 13.05 4.55 2.32
C ILE A 168 13.36 4.66 0.84
N ASN A 169 13.20 3.56 0.13
CA ASN A 169 13.34 3.52 -1.32
C ASN A 169 11.97 3.28 -1.97
N VAL A 170 11.79 3.87 -3.13
CA VAL A 170 10.63 3.62 -4.00
C VAL A 170 11.12 2.85 -5.21
N TYR A 171 10.48 1.73 -5.47
CA TYR A 171 10.70 0.94 -6.67
C TYR A 171 9.43 0.91 -7.52
N TYR A 172 9.58 0.75 -8.82
CA TYR A 172 8.47 0.45 -9.69
C TYR A 172 8.82 -0.68 -10.65
N ARG A 173 7.80 -1.41 -11.07
CA ARG A 173 7.91 -2.48 -12.04
C ARG A 173 6.74 -2.38 -13.03
N PRO A 174 6.99 -2.05 -14.31
CA PRO A 174 5.97 -2.21 -15.32
C PRO A 174 5.44 -3.65 -15.32
N VAL A 175 4.13 -3.83 -15.35
CA VAL A 175 3.52 -5.18 -15.38
C VAL A 175 4.05 -5.95 -16.59
N GLY A 176 4.38 -7.22 -16.38
CA GLY A 176 5.07 -8.06 -17.37
C GLY A 176 6.59 -7.90 -17.41
N SER A 177 7.18 -7.00 -16.61
CA SER A 177 8.64 -6.87 -16.45
C SER A 177 9.14 -7.72 -15.28
N TYR A 178 10.28 -8.37 -15.45
CA TYR A 178 10.95 -9.13 -14.38
C TYR A 178 11.78 -8.25 -13.44
N PHE A 179 12.09 -7.01 -13.83
CA PHE A 179 13.02 -6.16 -13.11
C PHE A 179 12.33 -5.04 -12.34
N LEU A 180 12.60 -4.98 -11.03
CA LEU A 180 12.35 -3.80 -10.23
C LEU A 180 13.29 -2.69 -10.68
N ARG A 181 12.74 -1.51 -10.93
CA ARG A 181 13.51 -0.32 -11.26
C ARG A 181 13.46 0.63 -10.10
N PRO A 182 14.62 1.09 -9.57
CA PRO A 182 14.58 2.10 -8.55
C PRO A 182 13.92 3.36 -9.14
N PHE A 183 12.93 3.87 -8.43
CA PHE A 183 12.42 5.20 -8.67
C PHE A 183 13.40 6.18 -8.03
N ARG A 184 13.62 7.32 -8.63
CA ARG A 184 14.72 8.24 -8.29
C ARG A 184 14.68 8.87 -6.89
N PHE A 185 14.03 8.26 -5.93
CA PHE A 185 14.03 8.75 -4.54
C PHE A 185 14.55 7.68 -3.59
N ALA A 186 15.52 8.09 -2.81
CA ALA A 186 15.79 7.54 -1.51
C ALA A 186 15.70 8.70 -0.51
N VAL A 187 14.91 8.55 0.52
CA VAL A 187 14.86 9.50 1.63
C VAL A 187 15.64 8.91 2.78
N SER A 188 16.69 9.62 3.22
CA SER A 188 17.46 9.24 4.39
C SER A 188 17.08 10.15 5.57
N MET A 189 16.85 9.54 6.72
CA MET A 189 16.44 10.20 7.96
C MET A 189 17.37 9.78 9.09
N ARG A 190 17.46 10.58 10.14
CA ARG A 190 18.27 10.26 11.31
C ARG A 190 17.52 10.60 12.60
N GLY A 191 17.53 9.66 13.55
CA GLY A 191 16.82 9.82 14.81
C GLY A 191 15.30 9.96 14.61
N ASN A 192 14.59 10.43 15.61
CA ASN A 192 13.16 10.72 15.52
C ASN A 192 12.89 11.94 14.62
N SER A 193 13.03 11.77 13.32
CA SER A 193 12.90 12.82 12.32
C SER A 193 11.99 12.43 11.19
N SER A 194 11.53 13.42 10.47
CA SER A 194 10.76 13.25 9.23
C SER A 194 11.39 14.01 8.09
N ALA A 195 11.15 13.54 6.87
CA ALA A 195 11.57 14.21 5.66
C ALA A 195 10.44 14.17 4.63
N ASP A 196 10.22 15.31 3.97
CA ASP A 196 9.37 15.43 2.82
C ASP A 196 10.23 15.56 1.57
N TYR A 197 10.05 14.65 0.63
CA TYR A 197 10.61 14.78 -0.70
C TYR A 197 9.51 15.24 -1.67
N ILE A 198 9.70 16.42 -2.25
CA ILE A 198 8.80 16.99 -3.27
C ILE A 198 9.49 16.91 -4.62
N ASN A 199 8.88 16.18 -5.55
CA ASN A 199 9.33 16.15 -6.93
C ASN A 199 8.68 17.30 -7.71
N THR A 200 9.42 18.36 -7.94
CA THR A 200 8.91 19.56 -8.64
C THR A 200 8.65 19.32 -10.13
N TYR A 201 9.29 18.31 -10.71
CA TYR A 201 9.14 17.95 -12.14
C TYR A 201 8.94 16.44 -12.30
N PRO A 202 7.84 15.88 -11.81
CA PRO A 202 7.62 14.45 -11.92
C PRO A 202 7.42 14.04 -13.37
N SER A 203 8.21 13.07 -13.83
CA SER A 203 8.02 12.47 -15.14
C SER A 203 6.69 11.72 -15.17
N GLU A 204 5.92 11.88 -16.24
CA GLU A 204 4.69 11.15 -16.46
C GLU A 204 4.99 9.78 -17.06
N LEU A 205 4.45 8.75 -16.44
CA LEU A 205 4.66 7.36 -16.84
C LEU A 205 3.31 6.69 -17.14
N LYS A 206 3.36 5.58 -17.87
CA LYS A 206 2.15 4.84 -18.27
C LYS A 206 1.93 3.64 -17.35
N GLY A 207 0.69 3.43 -16.91
CA GLY A 207 0.26 2.16 -16.30
C GLY A 207 0.08 1.05 -17.36
N PRO A 208 -0.05 -0.24 -16.94
CA PRO A 208 0.00 -0.63 -15.54
C PRO A 208 1.43 -0.77 -15.01
N ALA A 209 1.63 -0.41 -13.76
CA ALA A 209 2.91 -0.55 -13.07
C ALA A 209 2.71 -0.77 -11.57
N ASP A 210 3.47 -1.70 -11.01
CA ASP A 210 3.51 -1.97 -9.58
C ASP A 210 4.52 -1.04 -8.92
N PHE A 211 4.14 -0.37 -7.83
CA PHE A 211 5.00 0.38 -6.93
C PHE A 211 5.27 -0.40 -5.67
N TYR A 212 6.48 -0.25 -5.16
CA TYR A 212 6.90 -0.85 -3.90
C TYR A 212 7.66 0.18 -3.07
N LEU A 213 7.34 0.23 -1.79
CA LEU A 213 8.14 0.91 -0.79
C LEU A 213 8.96 -0.12 -0.03
N THR A 214 10.24 0.18 0.15
CA THR A 214 11.11 -0.58 1.04
C THR A 214 11.70 0.34 2.09
N ALA A 215 12.01 -0.22 3.25
CA ALA A 215 12.69 0.48 4.32
C ALA A 215 13.91 -0.29 4.77
N GLN A 216 14.92 0.44 5.24
CA GLN A 216 16.09 -0.08 5.90
C GLN A 216 16.48 0.87 7.03
N ALA A 217 16.92 0.33 8.16
CA ALA A 217 17.47 1.14 9.24
C ALA A 217 18.83 0.61 9.68
N SER A 218 19.62 1.46 10.33
CA SER A 218 20.92 1.06 10.91
C SER A 218 20.77 0.17 12.14
N ASP A 219 19.61 0.20 12.79
CA ASP A 219 19.35 -0.52 14.04
C ASP A 219 17.99 -1.25 13.99
N ALA A 220 17.98 -2.49 14.48
CA ALA A 220 16.75 -3.25 14.67
C ALA A 220 15.83 -2.59 15.71
N GLY A 221 14.54 -2.76 15.58
CA GLY A 221 13.53 -2.13 16.46
C GLY A 221 13.23 -0.68 16.11
N THR A 222 13.70 -0.19 14.96
CA THR A 222 13.33 1.11 14.39
C THR A 222 12.01 1.02 13.66
N GLU A 223 11.07 1.88 14.00
CA GLU A 223 9.77 1.99 13.31
C GLU A 223 9.83 3.11 12.27
N VAL A 224 9.52 2.76 11.04
CA VAL A 224 9.61 3.64 9.88
C VAL A 224 8.23 3.76 9.24
N VAL A 225 7.82 5.00 8.97
CA VAL A 225 6.55 5.31 8.29
C VAL A 225 6.83 5.97 6.96
N ALA A 226 6.07 5.61 5.96
CA ALA A 226 6.10 6.26 4.66
C ALA A 226 4.69 6.57 4.13
N ARG A 227 4.59 7.66 3.37
CA ARG A 227 3.42 8.01 2.59
C ARG A 227 3.85 8.46 1.20
N LEU A 228 3.53 7.65 0.20
CA LEU A 228 3.75 7.96 -1.20
C LEU A 228 2.47 8.56 -1.79
N THR A 229 2.57 9.72 -2.40
CA THR A 229 1.48 10.35 -3.15
C THR A 229 1.64 10.01 -4.63
N ILE A 230 0.63 9.40 -5.22
CA ILE A 230 0.56 9.09 -6.65
C ILE A 230 -0.55 9.93 -7.26
N LYS A 231 -0.21 10.76 -8.23
CA LYS A 231 -1.16 11.53 -9.01
C LYS A 231 -1.43 10.82 -10.34
N MET A 232 -2.70 10.57 -10.64
CA MET A 232 -3.10 9.86 -11.85
C MET A 232 -4.08 10.69 -12.65
N ARG A 233 -3.99 10.60 -13.99
CA ARG A 233 -5.00 11.13 -14.91
C ARG A 233 -5.35 10.10 -15.98
N THR A 234 -6.53 10.20 -16.53
CA THR A 234 -6.94 9.37 -17.68
C THR A 234 -6.04 9.66 -18.89
N LYS A 235 -5.71 8.61 -19.64
CA LYS A 235 -4.97 8.71 -20.92
C LYS A 235 -5.76 9.45 -21.96
#